data_619091daf618224d0ae87fe03cc0fba8
#
_entry.id   619091daf618224d0ae87fe03cc0fba8
#
_cell.length_a   1.000
_cell.length_b   1.000
_cell.length_c   1.000
_cell.angle_alpha   90.00
_cell.angle_beta   90.00
_cell.angle_gamma   90.00
#
_symmetry.space_group_name_H-M   'P 1'
#
loop_
_entity.id
_entity.type
_entity.pdbx_description
1 polymer ?
#
loop_
_entity_poly.entity_id
_entity_poly.type
_entity_poly.pdbx_seq_one_letter_code
_entity_poly.pdbx_strand_id
1 'polypeptide(L)'
;MSAGIDAGILQLASTGRLSAVSCLTQGATWKHQTRSLAALPVDIGLHLNFTESFASGQFFLPLPRLIAACYGRRLPAAAIAAEINAQLDAFEAGFGRPPDYIDGHQHVHQLPMVRESLLQIMALRYPGQGLWLRSTRPPSRGNPYPLKAAIISMLGARKMRRLVSAQGLPMNGRLLGVYDFSASREKYADLLRTWLAIAADGDLLMCHPAVFAEPEDGIGPQRTREFSVLSDSRFPTWLEQQGLTLSRLSQATVRPTGTP
;
A
#
# COMPACT_ATOMS: atom_id res chain seq x y z
N MET A 1 12.96 1.68 4.99
CA MET A 1 12.31 3.01 5.04
C MET A 1 13.06 3.90 6.02
N SER A 2 12.71 3.97 7.28
CA SER A 2 13.52 4.56 8.35
C SER A 2 13.39 3.70 9.60
N ALA A 3 14.26 3.90 10.59
CA ALA A 3 14.26 3.08 11.80
C ALA A 3 12.95 3.20 12.59
N GLY A 4 12.38 4.40 12.69
CA GLY A 4 11.12 4.64 13.38
C GLY A 4 9.92 3.98 12.71
N ILE A 5 9.85 4.00 11.37
CA ILE A 5 8.81 3.34 10.58
C ILE A 5 8.93 1.82 10.72
N ASP A 6 10.14 1.28 10.56
CA ASP A 6 10.38 -0.16 10.60
C ASP A 6 10.04 -0.74 11.99
N ALA A 7 10.46 -0.07 13.07
CA ALA A 7 10.12 -0.46 14.43
C ALA A 7 8.61 -0.45 14.68
N GLY A 8 7.91 0.59 14.21
CA GLY A 8 6.45 0.72 14.35
C GLY A 8 5.70 -0.38 13.61
N ILE A 9 6.10 -0.67 12.38
CA ILE A 9 5.51 -1.74 11.57
C ILE A 9 5.73 -3.11 12.22
N LEU A 10 6.97 -3.44 12.61
CA LEU A 10 7.29 -4.72 13.25
C LEU A 10 6.49 -4.93 14.54
N GLN A 11 6.40 -3.91 15.39
CA GLN A 11 5.64 -4.00 16.63
C GLN A 11 4.13 -4.19 16.38
N LEU A 12 3.53 -3.44 15.46
CA LEU A 12 2.12 -3.58 15.15
C LEU A 12 1.80 -4.91 14.46
N ALA A 13 2.65 -5.35 13.55
CA ALA A 13 2.47 -6.63 12.86
C ALA A 13 2.63 -7.82 13.80
N SER A 14 3.62 -7.81 14.72
CA SER A 14 3.82 -8.88 15.71
C SER A 14 2.67 -8.99 16.71
N THR A 15 1.94 -7.91 16.95
CA THR A 15 0.76 -7.89 17.82
C THR A 15 -0.56 -8.06 17.07
N GLY A 16 -0.53 -8.44 15.79
CA GLY A 16 -1.72 -8.69 14.97
C GLY A 16 -2.53 -7.42 14.63
N ARG A 17 -1.89 -6.26 14.63
CA ARG A 17 -2.53 -4.97 14.31
C ARG A 17 -2.45 -4.62 12.82
N LEU A 18 -1.64 -5.33 12.06
CA LEU A 18 -1.49 -5.20 10.60
C LEU A 18 -1.66 -6.56 9.95
N SER A 19 -2.28 -6.60 8.78
CA SER A 19 -2.41 -7.80 7.94
C SER A 19 -1.61 -7.70 6.64
N ALA A 20 -1.08 -6.52 6.31
CA ALA A 20 -0.25 -6.27 5.14
C ALA A 20 0.78 -5.17 5.40
N VAL A 21 1.95 -5.28 4.79
CA VAL A 21 3.06 -4.32 4.89
C VAL A 21 3.62 -4.03 3.51
N SER A 22 3.66 -2.74 3.12
CA SER A 22 4.25 -2.29 1.85
C SER A 22 5.70 -1.88 2.04
N CYS A 23 6.62 -2.45 1.26
CA CYS A 23 8.06 -2.27 1.39
C CYS A 23 8.63 -1.38 0.28
N LEU A 24 9.29 -0.30 0.67
CA LEU A 24 10.13 0.53 -0.21
C LEU A 24 11.53 -0.09 -0.30
N THR A 25 11.83 -0.78 -1.40
CA THR A 25 13.08 -1.52 -1.59
C THR A 25 14.32 -0.65 -1.80
N GLN A 26 14.12 0.64 -1.97
CA GLN A 26 15.16 1.64 -2.14
C GLN A 26 15.52 2.36 -0.82
N GLY A 27 14.77 2.11 0.26
CA GLY A 27 15.01 2.72 1.57
C GLY A 27 16.30 2.22 2.22
N ALA A 28 16.95 3.08 3.03
CA ALA A 28 18.24 2.77 3.64
C ALA A 28 18.21 1.53 4.57
N THR A 29 17.09 1.26 5.22
CA THR A 29 16.93 0.16 6.18
C THR A 29 16.42 -1.14 5.56
N TRP A 30 16.10 -1.12 4.25
CA TRP A 30 15.46 -2.22 3.53
C TRP A 30 16.03 -3.61 3.84
N LYS A 31 17.33 -3.79 3.59
CA LYS A 31 18.00 -5.10 3.71
C LYS A 31 18.02 -5.66 5.14
N HIS A 32 17.98 -4.80 6.14
CA HIS A 32 18.07 -5.21 7.54
C HIS A 32 16.76 -5.76 8.09
N GLN A 33 15.61 -5.38 7.49
CA GLN A 33 14.28 -5.70 8.03
C GLN A 33 13.61 -6.91 7.36
N THR A 34 14.15 -7.40 6.24
CA THR A 34 13.51 -8.47 5.45
C THR A 34 13.31 -9.76 6.27
N ARG A 35 14.32 -10.17 7.03
CA ARG A 35 14.21 -11.38 7.87
C ARG A 35 13.14 -11.26 8.95
N SER A 36 13.08 -10.14 9.64
CA SER A 36 12.10 -9.90 10.70
C SER A 36 10.67 -9.84 10.14
N LEU A 37 10.46 -9.17 9.00
CA LEU A 37 9.17 -9.12 8.34
C LEU A 37 8.72 -10.47 7.80
N ALA A 38 9.65 -11.26 7.22
CA ALA A 38 9.33 -12.57 6.65
C ALA A 38 8.80 -13.58 7.70
N ALA A 39 9.12 -13.38 8.99
CA ALA A 39 8.65 -14.21 10.09
C ALA A 39 7.22 -13.86 10.56
N LEU A 40 6.64 -12.77 10.10
CA LEU A 40 5.34 -12.28 10.57
C LEU A 40 4.18 -12.77 9.68
N PRO A 41 2.99 -13.00 10.25
CA PRO A 41 1.82 -13.49 9.52
C PRO A 41 1.09 -12.35 8.77
N VAL A 42 1.81 -11.64 7.92
CA VAL A 42 1.29 -10.51 7.11
C VAL A 42 1.56 -10.74 5.63
N ASP A 43 0.77 -10.10 4.76
CA ASP A 43 1.13 -9.98 3.35
C ASP A 43 2.26 -8.95 3.20
N ILE A 44 3.30 -9.30 2.47
CA ILE A 44 4.45 -8.42 2.24
C ILE A 44 4.43 -7.99 0.78
N GLY A 45 4.23 -6.70 0.54
CA GLY A 45 4.10 -6.13 -0.80
C GLY A 45 5.24 -5.22 -1.19
N LEU A 46 5.42 -5.03 -2.50
CA LEU A 46 6.28 -3.99 -3.04
C LEU A 46 5.54 -2.65 -3.06
N HIS A 47 6.09 -1.64 -2.38
CA HIS A 47 5.65 -0.24 -2.47
C HIS A 47 6.38 0.47 -3.61
N LEU A 48 5.82 0.37 -4.82
CA LEU A 48 6.43 0.90 -6.04
C LEU A 48 6.62 2.41 -5.95
N ASN A 49 7.84 2.88 -6.15
CA ASN A 49 8.22 4.27 -6.00
C ASN A 49 8.74 4.85 -7.31
N PHE A 50 8.26 6.07 -7.63
CA PHE A 50 8.69 6.90 -8.76
C PHE A 50 8.82 8.37 -8.37
N THR A 51 8.62 8.72 -7.10
CA THR A 51 8.51 10.12 -6.64
C THR A 51 9.50 10.53 -5.58
N GLU A 52 10.18 9.55 -4.97
CA GLU A 52 11.23 9.79 -3.98
C GLU A 52 12.57 9.27 -4.48
N SER A 53 13.65 10.02 -4.26
CA SER A 53 15.01 9.65 -4.63
C SER A 53 15.77 9.16 -3.42
N PHE A 54 16.17 7.89 -3.42
CA PHE A 54 16.98 7.27 -2.36
C PHE A 54 18.39 6.90 -2.83
N ALA A 55 18.65 6.88 -4.14
CA ALA A 55 19.95 6.51 -4.71
C ALA A 55 20.21 7.23 -6.02
N SER A 56 21.51 7.41 -6.35
CA SER A 56 21.93 7.93 -7.65
C SER A 56 21.55 6.96 -8.79
N GLY A 57 21.11 7.51 -9.92
CA GLY A 57 20.72 6.72 -11.10
C GLY A 57 19.29 6.16 -11.07
N GLN A 58 18.56 6.35 -10.00
CA GLN A 58 17.15 5.99 -9.90
C GLN A 58 16.29 6.91 -10.78
N PHE A 59 15.31 6.32 -11.48
CA PHE A 59 14.32 7.12 -12.21
C PHE A 59 13.25 7.62 -11.25
N PHE A 60 13.16 8.92 -11.04
CA PHE A 60 12.13 9.56 -10.25
C PHE A 60 11.73 10.93 -10.81
N LEU A 61 10.51 11.36 -10.49
CA LEU A 61 9.99 12.70 -10.77
C LEU A 61 9.10 13.16 -9.62
N PRO A 62 9.13 14.43 -9.21
CA PRO A 62 8.13 14.96 -8.27
C PRO A 62 6.70 14.66 -8.74
N LEU A 63 5.80 14.28 -7.82
CA LEU A 63 4.47 13.76 -8.14
C LEU A 63 3.69 14.57 -9.20
N PRO A 64 3.61 15.92 -9.13
CA PRO A 64 2.88 16.68 -10.17
C PRO A 64 3.47 16.52 -11.56
N ARG A 65 4.82 16.48 -11.65
CA ARG A 65 5.53 16.27 -12.92
C ARG A 65 5.34 14.85 -13.45
N LEU A 66 5.39 13.85 -12.56
CA LEU A 66 5.14 12.47 -12.93
C LEU A 66 3.71 12.29 -13.48
N ILE A 67 2.70 12.85 -12.79
CA ILE A 67 1.31 12.82 -13.28
C ILE A 67 1.20 13.43 -14.66
N ALA A 68 1.69 14.67 -14.84
CA ALA A 68 1.64 15.36 -16.12
C ALA A 68 2.34 14.58 -17.24
N ALA A 69 3.51 14.03 -16.98
CA ALA A 69 4.27 13.24 -17.93
C ALA A 69 3.58 11.91 -18.28
N CYS A 70 3.00 11.22 -17.29
CA CYS A 70 2.24 9.98 -17.51
C CYS A 70 1.00 10.21 -18.37
N TYR A 71 0.20 11.24 -18.06
CA TYR A 71 -1.00 11.55 -18.84
C TYR A 71 -0.66 12.10 -20.25
N GLY A 72 0.42 12.86 -20.37
CA GLY A 72 0.96 13.29 -21.67
C GLY A 72 1.68 12.20 -22.46
N ARG A 73 1.85 10.98 -21.88
CA ARG A 73 2.60 9.86 -22.47
C ARG A 73 4.00 10.24 -22.93
N ARG A 74 4.69 11.07 -22.13
CA ARG A 74 6.01 11.65 -22.46
C ARG A 74 7.18 10.92 -21.80
N LEU A 75 6.93 9.86 -21.02
CA LEU A 75 7.99 9.10 -20.37
C LEU A 75 8.53 8.00 -21.30
N PRO A 76 9.84 7.72 -21.27
CA PRO A 76 10.37 6.56 -21.96
C PRO A 76 9.83 5.26 -21.34
N ALA A 77 9.11 4.47 -22.11
CA ALA A 77 8.52 3.21 -21.62
C ALA A 77 9.60 2.25 -21.08
N ALA A 78 10.78 2.22 -21.72
CA ALA A 78 11.91 1.41 -21.28
C ALA A 78 12.43 1.85 -19.89
N ALA A 79 12.45 3.15 -19.57
CA ALA A 79 12.88 3.64 -18.27
C ALA A 79 11.88 3.26 -17.16
N ILE A 80 10.57 3.33 -17.44
CA ILE A 80 9.53 2.87 -16.52
C ILE A 80 9.69 1.37 -16.26
N ALA A 81 9.84 0.57 -17.30
CA ALA A 81 9.99 -0.87 -17.19
C ALA A 81 11.27 -1.25 -16.43
N ALA A 82 12.39 -0.57 -16.71
CA ALA A 82 13.65 -0.79 -16.00
C ALA A 82 13.53 -0.50 -14.51
N GLU A 83 12.88 0.62 -14.14
CA GLU A 83 12.68 1.00 -12.73
C GLU A 83 11.77 0.00 -12.00
N ILE A 84 10.66 -0.44 -12.62
CA ILE A 84 9.80 -1.47 -12.02
C ILE A 84 10.57 -2.77 -11.80
N ASN A 85 11.33 -3.23 -12.79
CA ASN A 85 12.12 -4.45 -12.67
C ASN A 85 13.19 -4.33 -11.58
N ALA A 86 13.90 -3.20 -11.50
CA ALA A 86 14.93 -2.98 -10.49
C ALA A 86 14.35 -3.05 -9.06
N GLN A 87 13.15 -2.49 -8.85
CA GLN A 87 12.47 -2.57 -7.55
C GLN A 87 11.97 -3.98 -7.23
N LEU A 88 11.47 -4.73 -8.21
CA LEU A 88 11.10 -6.14 -8.07
C LEU A 88 12.33 -7.02 -7.80
N ASP A 89 13.42 -6.83 -8.53
CA ASP A 89 14.68 -7.56 -8.33
C ASP A 89 15.22 -7.34 -6.90
N ALA A 90 15.18 -6.09 -6.42
CA ALA A 90 15.58 -5.78 -5.05
C ALA A 90 14.66 -6.43 -4.01
N PHE A 91 13.34 -6.51 -4.28
CA PHE A 91 12.38 -7.19 -3.40
C PHE A 91 12.68 -8.68 -3.34
N GLU A 92 12.83 -9.34 -4.48
CA GLU A 92 13.12 -10.77 -4.57
C GLU A 92 14.49 -11.12 -3.97
N ALA A 93 15.50 -10.28 -4.18
CA ALA A 93 16.79 -10.45 -3.54
C ALA A 93 16.73 -10.35 -2.01
N GLY A 94 15.79 -9.54 -1.48
CA GLY A 94 15.60 -9.40 -0.04
C GLY A 94 14.81 -10.53 0.62
N PHE A 95 13.75 -11.01 -0.04
CA PHE A 95 12.83 -12.00 0.53
C PHE A 95 12.99 -13.40 -0.04
N GLY A 96 13.75 -13.61 -1.13
CA GLY A 96 13.87 -14.90 -1.82
C GLY A 96 12.58 -15.37 -2.50
N ARG A 97 11.60 -14.50 -2.65
CA ARG A 97 10.29 -14.80 -3.24
C ARG A 97 9.63 -13.56 -3.83
N PRO A 98 8.62 -13.72 -4.72
CA PRO A 98 7.79 -12.62 -5.19
C PRO A 98 7.05 -11.91 -4.04
N PRO A 99 6.61 -10.66 -4.25
CA PRO A 99 5.71 -9.98 -3.33
C PRO A 99 4.33 -10.64 -3.30
N ASP A 100 3.64 -10.59 -2.15
CA ASP A 100 2.24 -11.03 -2.06
C ASP A 100 1.32 -10.05 -2.81
N TYR A 101 1.72 -8.78 -2.90
CA TYR A 101 1.01 -7.74 -3.63
C TYR A 101 1.92 -6.61 -4.09
N ILE A 102 1.38 -5.75 -4.96
CA ILE A 102 2.04 -4.52 -5.37
C ILE A 102 1.08 -3.35 -5.17
N ASP A 103 1.59 -2.31 -4.56
CA ASP A 103 0.95 -1.01 -4.49
C ASP A 103 1.91 0.10 -4.95
N GLY A 104 1.71 1.35 -4.59
CA GLY A 104 2.64 2.42 -4.99
C GLY A 104 2.60 3.59 -4.04
N HIS A 105 3.77 4.15 -3.79
CA HIS A 105 3.96 5.39 -3.08
C HIS A 105 3.17 6.49 -3.79
N GLN A 106 2.43 7.30 -3.04
CA GLN A 106 1.55 8.32 -3.60
C GLN A 106 0.60 7.79 -4.71
N HIS A 107 0.28 6.48 -4.65
CA HIS A 107 -0.62 5.77 -5.58
C HIS A 107 -0.13 5.74 -7.06
N VAL A 108 1.17 5.88 -7.31
CA VAL A 108 1.76 5.95 -8.65
C VAL A 108 1.49 4.72 -9.52
N HIS A 109 1.31 3.54 -8.94
CA HIS A 109 1.05 2.28 -9.63
C HIS A 109 -0.18 2.31 -10.55
N GLN A 110 -1.14 3.22 -10.32
CA GLN A 110 -2.35 3.35 -11.13
C GLN A 110 -2.25 4.39 -12.27
N LEU A 111 -1.14 5.17 -12.32
CA LEU A 111 -0.95 6.19 -13.37
C LEU A 111 -0.82 5.56 -14.75
N PRO A 112 -1.25 6.25 -15.83
CA PRO A 112 -0.97 5.83 -17.19
C PRO A 112 0.52 5.54 -17.39
N MET A 113 0.85 4.66 -18.33
CA MET A 113 2.20 4.13 -18.60
C MET A 113 2.77 3.28 -17.48
N VAL A 114 2.69 3.70 -16.20
CA VAL A 114 3.17 2.89 -15.05
C VAL A 114 2.31 1.64 -14.90
N ARG A 115 0.97 1.76 -14.87
CA ARG A 115 0.08 0.60 -14.71
C ARG A 115 0.16 -0.37 -15.90
N GLU A 116 0.26 0.14 -17.13
CA GLU A 116 0.40 -0.72 -18.31
C GLU A 116 1.71 -1.51 -18.26
N SER A 117 2.82 -0.85 -17.96
CA SER A 117 4.14 -1.49 -17.81
C SER A 117 4.16 -2.49 -16.64
N LEU A 118 3.59 -2.10 -15.49
CA LEU A 118 3.50 -2.97 -14.32
C LEU A 118 2.74 -4.26 -14.63
N LEU A 119 1.55 -4.17 -15.24
CA LEU A 119 0.73 -5.33 -15.57
C LEU A 119 1.40 -6.24 -16.61
N GLN A 120 2.10 -5.67 -17.57
CA GLN A 120 2.89 -6.43 -18.54
C GLN A 120 4.03 -7.20 -17.87
N ILE A 121 4.78 -6.53 -16.99
CA ILE A 121 5.88 -7.15 -16.23
C ILE A 121 5.37 -8.25 -15.31
N MET A 122 4.26 -8.02 -14.61
CA MET A 122 3.64 -9.04 -13.75
C MET A 122 3.23 -10.27 -14.53
N ALA A 123 2.62 -10.10 -15.70
CA ALA A 123 2.21 -11.22 -16.56
C ALA A 123 3.40 -12.06 -17.04
N LEU A 124 4.57 -11.43 -17.24
CA LEU A 124 5.78 -12.12 -17.68
C LEU A 124 6.55 -12.77 -16.53
N ARG A 125 6.65 -12.09 -15.36
CA ARG A 125 7.45 -12.58 -14.22
C ARG A 125 6.70 -13.56 -13.33
N TYR A 126 5.38 -13.38 -13.19
CA TYR A 126 4.58 -14.09 -12.19
C TYR A 126 3.35 -14.78 -12.78
N PRO A 127 3.51 -15.57 -13.86
CA PRO A 127 2.38 -16.25 -14.50
C PRO A 127 1.71 -17.21 -13.52
N GLY A 128 0.40 -17.07 -13.33
CA GLY A 128 -0.38 -17.94 -12.43
C GLY A 128 -0.16 -17.73 -10.93
N GLN A 129 0.68 -16.79 -10.53
CA GLN A 129 0.83 -16.42 -9.13
C GLN A 129 -0.26 -15.42 -8.72
N GLY A 130 -0.92 -15.68 -7.60
CA GLY A 130 -2.06 -14.89 -7.11
C GLY A 130 -1.69 -13.55 -6.47
N LEU A 131 -0.71 -12.80 -7.02
CA LEU A 131 -0.37 -11.47 -6.53
C LEU A 131 -1.56 -10.55 -6.65
N TRP A 132 -1.92 -9.86 -5.56
CA TRP A 132 -2.98 -8.87 -5.63
C TRP A 132 -2.43 -7.44 -5.81
N LEU A 133 -3.26 -6.56 -6.36
CA LEU A 133 -2.93 -5.15 -6.59
C LEU A 133 -3.84 -4.25 -5.77
N ARG A 134 -3.28 -3.16 -5.21
CA ARG A 134 -4.06 -2.20 -4.46
C ARG A 134 -5.03 -1.42 -5.35
N SER A 135 -6.32 -1.51 -5.03
CA SER A 135 -7.36 -0.62 -5.54
C SER A 135 -7.39 0.67 -4.71
N THR A 136 -7.50 1.81 -5.37
CA THR A 136 -7.72 3.10 -4.70
C THR A 136 -9.18 3.57 -4.81
N ARG A 137 -10.11 2.66 -5.06
CA ARG A 137 -11.54 2.94 -5.10
C ARG A 137 -12.02 3.38 -3.70
N PRO A 138 -12.60 4.57 -3.55
CA PRO A 138 -13.11 5.01 -2.26
C PRO A 138 -14.45 4.35 -1.91
N PRO A 139 -14.86 4.36 -0.64
CA PRO A 139 -16.24 4.09 -0.26
C PRO A 139 -17.18 5.13 -0.87
N SER A 140 -18.38 4.70 -1.24
CA SER A 140 -19.39 5.58 -1.86
C SER A 140 -20.10 6.49 -0.86
N ARG A 141 -20.13 6.10 0.43
CA ARG A 141 -20.79 6.85 1.53
C ARG A 141 -19.94 6.74 2.80
N GLY A 142 -20.10 7.71 3.69
CA GLY A 142 -19.48 7.71 5.01
C GLY A 142 -17.96 7.97 5.03
N ASN A 143 -17.34 8.31 3.89
CA ASN A 143 -15.92 8.63 3.85
C ASN A 143 -15.66 10.02 4.46
N PRO A 144 -14.82 10.16 5.50
CA PRO A 144 -14.53 11.45 6.13
C PRO A 144 -13.86 12.46 5.19
N TYR A 145 -13.11 11.99 4.17
CA TYR A 145 -12.39 12.81 3.20
C TYR A 145 -12.78 12.47 1.75
N PRO A 146 -14.06 12.68 1.35
CA PRO A 146 -14.58 12.19 0.08
C PRO A 146 -13.89 12.86 -1.13
N LEU A 147 -13.59 14.14 -1.04
CA LEU A 147 -12.96 14.88 -2.15
C LEU A 147 -11.53 14.40 -2.39
N LYS A 148 -10.71 14.27 -1.35
CA LYS A 148 -9.33 13.78 -1.48
C LYS A 148 -9.30 12.35 -2.03
N ALA A 149 -10.16 11.48 -1.51
CA ALA A 149 -10.26 10.10 -1.98
C ALA A 149 -10.76 10.02 -3.44
N ALA A 150 -11.68 10.89 -3.85
CA ALA A 150 -12.13 11.01 -5.24
C ALA A 150 -10.99 11.45 -6.16
N ILE A 151 -10.20 12.47 -5.78
CA ILE A 151 -9.04 12.93 -6.56
C ILE A 151 -8.04 11.78 -6.76
N ILE A 152 -7.70 11.05 -5.69
CA ILE A 152 -6.80 9.88 -5.78
C ILE A 152 -7.37 8.84 -6.76
N SER A 153 -8.65 8.53 -6.65
CA SER A 153 -9.33 7.56 -7.51
C SER A 153 -9.35 7.99 -8.98
N MET A 154 -9.54 9.29 -9.25
CA MET A 154 -9.54 9.86 -10.61
C MET A 154 -8.18 9.70 -11.31
N LEU A 155 -7.07 9.59 -10.58
CA LEU A 155 -5.75 9.37 -11.13
C LEU A 155 -5.54 7.98 -11.77
N GLY A 156 -6.59 7.13 -11.81
CA GLY A 156 -6.50 5.90 -12.59
C GLY A 156 -7.21 4.67 -12.04
N ALA A 157 -7.85 4.73 -10.86
CA ALA A 157 -8.44 3.57 -10.19
C ALA A 157 -9.41 2.77 -11.07
N ARG A 158 -10.30 3.45 -11.82
CA ARG A 158 -11.27 2.79 -12.69
C ARG A 158 -10.60 2.03 -13.84
N LYS A 159 -9.58 2.64 -14.46
CA LYS A 159 -8.86 1.99 -15.58
C LYS A 159 -8.00 0.84 -15.06
N MET A 160 -7.31 1.05 -13.93
CA MET A 160 -6.53 0.00 -13.29
C MET A 160 -7.40 -1.22 -13.00
N ARG A 161 -8.53 -1.04 -12.32
CA ARG A 161 -9.45 -2.14 -12.00
C ARG A 161 -9.92 -2.91 -13.25
N ARG A 162 -10.28 -2.19 -14.33
CA ARG A 162 -10.69 -2.85 -15.59
C ARG A 162 -9.58 -3.73 -16.17
N LEU A 163 -8.35 -3.23 -16.17
CA LEU A 163 -7.20 -3.98 -16.72
C LEU A 163 -6.84 -5.19 -15.85
N VAL A 164 -6.85 -5.01 -14.51
CA VAL A 164 -6.57 -6.08 -13.54
C VAL A 164 -7.63 -7.17 -13.61
N SER A 165 -8.93 -6.79 -13.65
CA SER A 165 -10.03 -7.75 -13.82
C SER A 165 -9.95 -8.51 -15.15
N ALA A 166 -9.54 -7.85 -16.23
CA ALA A 166 -9.36 -8.51 -17.54
C ALA A 166 -8.24 -9.57 -17.55
N GLN A 167 -7.28 -9.46 -16.61
CA GLN A 167 -6.21 -10.44 -16.40
C GLN A 167 -6.53 -11.46 -15.31
N GLY A 168 -7.71 -11.41 -14.69
CA GLY A 168 -8.09 -12.29 -13.60
C GLY A 168 -7.30 -12.09 -12.30
N LEU A 169 -6.61 -10.96 -12.15
CA LEU A 169 -5.80 -10.68 -10.97
C LEU A 169 -6.66 -10.14 -9.81
N PRO A 170 -6.34 -10.51 -8.56
CA PRO A 170 -7.08 -10.03 -7.39
C PRO A 170 -6.77 -8.56 -7.07
N MET A 171 -7.73 -7.89 -6.44
CA MET A 171 -7.58 -6.55 -5.84
C MET A 171 -8.39 -6.47 -4.54
N ASN A 172 -7.98 -5.58 -3.63
CA ASN A 172 -8.86 -5.20 -2.52
C ASN A 172 -10.15 -4.52 -3.01
N GLY A 173 -11.17 -4.50 -2.17
CA GLY A 173 -12.46 -3.87 -2.45
C GLY A 173 -12.35 -2.34 -2.58
N ARG A 174 -12.32 -1.66 -1.44
CA ARG A 174 -12.21 -0.19 -1.36
C ARG A 174 -10.95 0.19 -0.58
N LEU A 175 -10.50 1.45 -0.74
CA LEU A 175 -9.41 2.03 0.04
C LEU A 175 -9.98 2.96 1.10
N LEU A 176 -9.75 2.63 2.36
CA LEU A 176 -9.99 3.44 3.55
C LEU A 176 -8.69 4.06 4.04
N GLY A 177 -8.75 4.97 5.02
CA GLY A 177 -7.54 5.57 5.60
C GLY A 177 -7.00 6.78 4.82
N VAL A 178 -7.79 7.36 3.91
CA VAL A 178 -7.41 8.58 3.19
C VAL A 178 -7.81 9.81 4.01
N TYR A 179 -6.82 10.64 4.40
CA TYR A 179 -7.01 11.91 5.12
C TYR A 179 -5.85 12.87 4.85
N ASP A 180 -5.79 14.02 5.51
CA ASP A 180 -4.85 15.12 5.24
C ASP A 180 -3.53 15.08 6.02
N PHE A 181 -3.33 14.08 6.91
CA PHE A 181 -2.17 13.92 7.78
C PHE A 181 -1.97 15.06 8.80
N SER A 182 -3.06 15.71 9.22
CA SER A 182 -3.04 16.83 10.18
C SER A 182 -3.88 16.58 11.45
N ALA A 183 -4.32 15.35 11.69
CA ALA A 183 -5.19 14.99 12.79
C ALA A 183 -4.42 14.93 14.13
N SER A 184 -5.04 15.37 15.24
CA SER A 184 -4.58 15.01 16.58
C SER A 184 -4.72 13.50 16.81
N ARG A 185 -4.16 12.98 17.90
CA ARG A 185 -4.32 11.56 18.27
C ARG A 185 -5.79 11.16 18.41
N GLU A 186 -6.57 11.99 19.12
CA GLU A 186 -8.00 11.79 19.36
C GLU A 186 -8.78 11.84 18.04
N LYS A 187 -8.49 12.84 17.22
CA LYS A 187 -9.11 12.98 15.90
C LYS A 187 -8.80 11.79 14.99
N TYR A 188 -7.56 11.28 15.01
CA TYR A 188 -7.22 10.10 14.23
C TYR A 188 -7.93 8.84 14.75
N ALA A 189 -8.10 8.70 16.07
CA ALA A 189 -8.89 7.62 16.65
C ALA A 189 -10.37 7.69 16.22
N ASP A 190 -10.96 8.89 16.12
CA ASP A 190 -12.31 9.09 15.61
C ASP A 190 -12.41 8.74 14.11
N LEU A 191 -11.42 9.16 13.31
CA LEU A 191 -11.34 8.80 11.91
C LEU A 191 -11.23 7.28 11.73
N LEU A 192 -10.38 6.62 12.50
CA LEU A 192 -10.21 5.18 12.46
C LEU A 192 -11.54 4.46 12.77
N ARG A 193 -12.23 4.85 13.83
CA ARG A 193 -13.56 4.29 14.16
C ARG A 193 -14.59 4.53 13.05
N THR A 194 -14.56 5.71 12.43
CA THR A 194 -15.43 6.02 11.29
C THR A 194 -15.16 5.11 10.10
N TRP A 195 -13.88 4.86 9.77
CA TRP A 195 -13.54 3.92 8.69
C TRP A 195 -13.92 2.48 9.03
N LEU A 196 -13.70 2.04 10.29
CA LEU A 196 -14.11 0.71 10.72
C LEU A 196 -15.63 0.53 10.63
N ALA A 197 -16.43 1.54 11.00
CA ALA A 197 -17.90 1.49 10.92
C ALA A 197 -18.46 1.37 9.49
N ILE A 198 -17.70 1.78 8.49
CA ILE A 198 -18.10 1.67 7.07
C ILE A 198 -17.35 0.57 6.31
N ALA A 199 -16.44 -0.12 6.98
CA ALA A 199 -15.64 -1.17 6.35
C ALA A 199 -16.53 -2.35 5.93
N ALA A 200 -16.15 -2.98 4.83
CA ALA A 200 -16.76 -4.19 4.32
C ALA A 200 -15.69 -5.23 3.99
N ASP A 201 -16.12 -6.44 3.76
CA ASP A 201 -15.24 -7.55 3.45
C ASP A 201 -14.34 -7.25 2.23
N GLY A 202 -13.06 -7.53 2.38
CA GLY A 202 -12.02 -7.25 1.39
C GLY A 202 -11.58 -5.78 1.27
N ASP A 203 -12.05 -4.85 2.11
CA ASP A 203 -11.55 -3.48 2.12
C ASP A 203 -10.13 -3.40 2.70
N LEU A 204 -9.36 -2.43 2.23
CA LEU A 204 -8.02 -2.11 2.71
C LEU A 204 -8.04 -0.78 3.47
N LEU A 205 -7.61 -0.77 4.73
CA LEU A 205 -7.38 0.45 5.50
C LEU A 205 -5.88 0.77 5.50
N MET A 206 -5.52 1.87 4.85
CA MET A 206 -4.14 2.34 4.73
C MET A 206 -3.74 3.14 5.97
N CYS A 207 -2.54 2.88 6.49
CA CYS A 207 -1.92 3.63 7.57
C CYS A 207 -0.40 3.78 7.37
N HIS A 208 0.22 4.70 8.12
CA HIS A 208 1.62 5.07 7.97
C HIS A 208 2.33 5.17 9.34
N PRO A 209 2.29 4.13 10.18
CA PRO A 209 2.78 4.23 11.56
C PRO A 209 4.30 4.33 11.66
N ALA A 210 4.79 5.05 12.68
CA ALA A 210 6.17 5.03 13.15
C ALA A 210 6.23 5.21 14.65
N VAL A 211 7.19 4.57 15.33
CA VAL A 211 7.40 4.74 16.78
C VAL A 211 7.93 6.15 17.07
N PHE A 212 8.80 6.67 16.24
CA PHE A 212 9.31 8.04 16.31
C PHE A 212 9.39 8.65 14.92
N ALA A 213 9.34 9.98 14.86
CA ALA A 213 9.44 10.74 13.63
C ALA A 213 10.90 11.02 13.29
N GLU A 214 11.29 10.83 12.03
CA GLU A 214 12.55 11.35 11.52
C GLU A 214 12.41 12.85 11.23
N PRO A 215 13.46 13.66 11.43
CA PRO A 215 13.38 15.12 11.27
C PRO A 215 12.91 15.57 9.88
N GLU A 216 13.26 14.80 8.84
CA GLU A 216 12.99 15.14 7.44
C GLU A 216 11.69 14.51 6.89
N ASP A 217 10.98 13.71 7.70
CA ASP A 217 9.72 13.11 7.31
C ASP A 217 8.57 14.12 7.44
N GLY A 218 8.11 14.65 6.33
CA GLY A 218 7.04 15.65 6.27
C GLY A 218 5.72 15.24 6.95
N ILE A 219 5.49 13.93 7.16
CA ILE A 219 4.32 13.40 7.90
C ILE A 219 4.73 12.69 9.19
N GLY A 220 5.99 12.80 9.60
CA GLY A 220 6.56 12.13 10.78
C GLY A 220 5.72 12.29 12.06
N PRO A 221 5.31 13.51 12.45
CA PRO A 221 4.44 13.70 13.63
C PRO A 221 3.10 12.95 13.51
N GLN A 222 2.57 12.81 12.30
CA GLN A 222 1.32 12.08 12.10
C GLN A 222 1.53 10.57 12.20
N ARG A 223 2.66 10.07 11.73
CA ARG A 223 3.01 8.64 11.87
C ARG A 223 3.04 8.18 13.32
N THR A 224 3.60 9.00 14.21
CA THR A 224 3.64 8.66 15.65
C THR A 224 2.25 8.67 16.29
N ARG A 225 1.36 9.54 15.83
CA ARG A 225 -0.04 9.54 16.27
C ARG A 225 -0.78 8.32 15.76
N GLU A 226 -0.61 7.96 14.49
CA GLU A 226 -1.17 6.71 13.93
C GLU A 226 -0.69 5.50 14.72
N PHE A 227 0.61 5.38 14.96
CA PHE A 227 1.18 4.30 15.76
C PHE A 227 0.55 4.24 17.15
N SER A 228 0.45 5.38 17.87
CA SER A 228 -0.11 5.42 19.22
C SER A 228 -1.59 5.01 19.28
N VAL A 229 -2.36 5.22 18.21
CA VAL A 229 -3.76 4.80 18.12
C VAL A 229 -3.88 3.34 17.72
N LEU A 230 -3.10 2.87 16.75
CA LEU A 230 -3.11 1.48 16.31
C LEU A 230 -2.57 0.52 17.38
N SER A 231 -1.62 0.96 18.22
CA SER A 231 -1.09 0.20 19.36
C SER A 231 -1.97 0.27 20.61
N ASP A 232 -3.02 1.10 20.63
CA ASP A 232 -3.94 1.23 21.76
C ASP A 232 -4.61 -0.13 22.07
N SER A 233 -4.68 -0.48 23.36
CA SER A 233 -5.28 -1.75 23.82
C SER A 233 -6.75 -1.89 23.44
N ARG A 234 -7.45 -0.79 23.16
CA ARG A 234 -8.86 -0.76 22.73
C ARG A 234 -9.05 -1.07 21.25
N PHE A 235 -8.00 -1.07 20.42
CA PHE A 235 -8.14 -1.29 18.99
C PHE A 235 -8.81 -2.63 18.63
N PRO A 236 -8.49 -3.79 19.27
CA PRO A 236 -9.22 -5.03 19.01
C PRO A 236 -10.72 -4.91 19.33
N THR A 237 -11.05 -4.27 20.44
CA THR A 237 -12.45 -4.05 20.82
C THR A 237 -13.21 -3.21 19.79
N TRP A 238 -12.54 -2.22 19.15
CA TRP A 238 -13.18 -1.47 18.07
C TRP A 238 -13.46 -2.34 16.83
N LEU A 239 -12.57 -3.26 16.50
CA LEU A 239 -12.81 -4.23 15.43
C LEU A 239 -13.99 -5.16 15.78
N GLU A 240 -13.97 -5.74 16.96
CA GLU A 240 -15.03 -6.65 17.46
C GLU A 240 -16.40 -5.98 17.45
N GLN A 241 -16.51 -4.72 17.91
CA GLN A 241 -17.75 -3.95 17.92
C GLN A 241 -18.34 -3.74 16.52
N GLN A 242 -17.53 -3.82 15.48
CA GLN A 242 -17.97 -3.73 14.09
C GLN A 242 -18.06 -5.10 13.40
N GLY A 243 -17.84 -6.20 14.12
CA GLY A 243 -17.81 -7.54 13.55
C GLY A 243 -16.67 -7.76 12.54
N LEU A 244 -15.56 -7.03 12.70
CA LEU A 244 -14.43 -7.05 11.79
C LEU A 244 -13.27 -7.90 12.31
N THR A 245 -12.59 -8.57 11.39
CA THR A 245 -11.31 -9.25 11.64
C THR A 245 -10.28 -8.80 10.62
N LEU A 246 -9.03 -8.63 11.07
CA LEU A 246 -7.91 -8.41 10.15
C LEU A 246 -7.52 -9.74 9.50
N SER A 247 -7.43 -9.75 8.18
CA SER A 247 -7.04 -10.94 7.43
C SER A 247 -6.06 -10.59 6.31
N ARG A 248 -5.25 -11.55 5.90
CA ARG A 248 -4.39 -11.42 4.73
C ARG A 248 -5.23 -11.60 3.48
N LEU A 249 -5.13 -10.66 2.54
CA LEU A 249 -5.90 -10.76 1.30
C LEU A 249 -5.40 -11.91 0.42
N SER A 250 -4.11 -12.21 0.46
CA SER A 250 -3.53 -13.36 -0.24
C SER A 250 -4.17 -14.70 0.16
N GLN A 251 -4.61 -14.84 1.42
CA GLN A 251 -5.29 -16.03 1.91
C GLN A 251 -6.78 -16.06 1.57
N ALA A 252 -7.42 -14.90 1.45
CA ALA A 252 -8.83 -14.80 1.08
C ALA A 252 -9.07 -15.14 -0.40
N THR A 253 -8.10 -14.85 -1.27
CA THR A 253 -8.18 -15.13 -2.71
C THR A 253 -7.94 -16.60 -3.07
N VAL A 254 -7.38 -17.40 -2.15
CA VAL A 254 -7.09 -18.83 -2.34
C VAL A 254 -8.31 -19.74 -2.01
N ARG A 255 -9.41 -19.21 -1.49
CA ARG A 255 -10.60 -20.04 -1.29
C ARG A 255 -11.11 -20.55 -2.65
N PRO A 256 -11.06 -21.86 -2.93
CA PRO A 256 -11.70 -22.40 -4.09
C PRO A 256 -13.20 -22.02 -3.97
N THR A 257 -13.75 -21.49 -5.04
CA THR A 257 -15.19 -21.36 -5.20
C THR A 257 -15.76 -22.77 -4.99
N GLY A 258 -16.23 -23.02 -3.75
CA GLY A 258 -16.88 -24.26 -3.40
C GLY A 258 -18.03 -24.47 -4.36
N THR A 259 -18.02 -25.61 -4.97
CA THR A 259 -19.11 -26.20 -5.75
C THR A 259 -20.45 -26.09 -4.99
N PRO A 260 -21.54 -25.88 -5.69
CA PRO A 260 -22.87 -25.63 -5.12
C PRO A 260 -23.39 -26.77 -4.26
#